data_d5e9bb21310d88bab072adb5fad9f6d1
#
_entry.id   d5e9bb21310d88bab072adb5fad9f6d1
#
_cell.length_a   1.000
_cell.length_b   1.000
_cell.length_c   1.000
_cell.angle_alpha   90.00
_cell.angle_beta   90.00
_cell.angle_gamma   90.00
#
_symmetry.space_group_name_H-M   'P 1'
#
loop_
_entity.id
_entity.type
_entity.pdbx_description
1 polymer ?
#
loop_
_entity_poly.entity_id
_entity_poly.type
_entity_poly.pdbx_seq_one_letter_code
_entity_poly.pdbx_strand_id
1 'polypeptide(L)'
;MGGAGFVFTGENDADIMHNSVSINLNVLESVKKFNDIKGVNKTKIFYSGSACMYPEHNQLDPNNPDCREESAYPANPDSEYGWEKLFSERLYFAYHRNHSIPVRVARYHNIFGPEGTWDGGREKAPAAI
;
A
#
# COMPACT_ATOMS: atom_id res chain seq x y z
N MET A 1 -4.12 -2.00 10.60
CA MET A 1 -4.54 -0.68 10.08
C MET A 1 -6.04 -0.56 10.25
N GLY A 2 -6.54 0.65 10.51
CA GLY A 2 -7.97 0.92 10.72
C GLY A 2 -8.75 1.12 9.42
N GLY A 3 -10.08 1.26 9.54
CA GLY A 3 -10.95 1.71 8.46
C GLY A 3 -10.78 3.20 8.13
N ALA A 4 -11.65 3.74 7.29
CA ALA A 4 -11.61 5.14 6.84
C ALA A 4 -11.58 6.14 8.00
N GLY A 5 -12.34 5.89 9.08
CA GLY A 5 -12.36 6.73 10.27
C GLY A 5 -11.05 6.81 11.05
N PHE A 6 -10.07 5.92 10.77
CA PHE A 6 -8.72 6.00 11.35
C PHE A 6 -7.73 6.67 10.39
N VAL A 7 -7.91 6.44 9.09
CA VAL A 7 -6.95 6.84 8.05
C VAL A 7 -7.15 8.28 7.59
N PHE A 8 -8.40 8.78 7.61
CA PHE A 8 -8.74 10.09 7.03
C PHE A 8 -9.00 11.20 8.06
N THR A 9 -8.74 10.96 9.35
CA THR A 9 -8.91 11.99 10.38
C THR A 9 -7.76 12.99 10.44
N GLY A 10 -6.59 12.62 9.93
CA GLY A 10 -5.36 13.39 10.07
C GLY A 10 -4.64 13.19 11.42
N GLU A 11 -5.32 12.65 12.41
CA GLU A 11 -4.79 12.51 13.77
C GLU A 11 -3.68 11.45 13.88
N ASN A 12 -3.66 10.49 12.96
CA ASN A 12 -2.75 9.35 13.00
C ASN A 12 -1.71 9.35 11.86
N ASP A 13 -1.64 10.41 11.08
CA ASP A 13 -0.83 10.46 9.86
C ASP A 13 0.65 10.20 10.11
N ALA A 14 1.22 10.86 11.12
CA ALA A 14 2.63 10.67 11.46
C ALA A 14 2.93 9.22 11.86
N ASP A 15 2.08 8.61 12.67
CA ASP A 15 2.23 7.22 13.11
C ASP A 15 2.05 6.22 11.96
N ILE A 16 1.09 6.49 11.07
CA ILE A 16 0.86 5.68 9.87
C ILE A 16 2.10 5.69 8.99
N MET A 17 2.59 6.88 8.64
CA MET A 17 3.77 7.03 7.79
C MET A 17 5.02 6.43 8.44
N HIS A 18 5.31 6.80 9.68
CA HIS A 18 6.48 6.29 10.40
C HIS A 18 6.50 4.77 10.49
N ASN A 19 5.41 4.18 10.97
CA ASN A 19 5.36 2.73 11.21
C ASN A 19 5.42 1.95 9.89
N SER A 20 4.64 2.35 8.89
CA SER A 20 4.60 1.66 7.61
C SER A 20 5.92 1.74 6.86
N VAL A 21 6.52 2.92 6.79
CA VAL A 21 7.84 3.10 6.14
C VAL A 21 8.92 2.31 6.87
N SER A 22 8.94 2.34 8.20
CA SER A 22 9.91 1.60 9.00
C SER A 22 9.80 0.09 8.78
N ILE A 23 8.58 -0.46 8.73
CA ILE A 23 8.36 -1.88 8.43
C ILE A 23 8.88 -2.21 7.02
N ASN A 24 8.51 -1.42 6.02
CA ASN A 24 8.89 -1.67 4.64
C ASN A 24 10.42 -1.60 4.44
N LEU A 25 11.08 -0.63 5.04
CA LEU A 25 12.54 -0.52 5.02
C LEU A 25 13.22 -1.72 5.68
N ASN A 26 12.75 -2.11 6.87
CA ASN A 26 13.32 -3.25 7.59
C ASN A 26 13.16 -4.56 6.82
N VAL A 27 12.01 -4.78 6.18
CA VAL A 27 11.78 -5.96 5.33
C VAL A 27 12.75 -5.95 4.14
N LEU A 28 12.87 -4.84 3.43
CA LEU A 28 13.74 -4.72 2.25
C LEU A 28 15.22 -4.92 2.61
N GLU A 29 15.70 -4.28 3.67
CA GLU A 29 17.09 -4.45 4.14
C GLU A 29 17.37 -5.87 4.61
N SER A 30 16.40 -6.51 5.29
CA SER A 30 16.54 -7.89 5.73
C SER A 30 16.61 -8.86 4.55
N VAL A 31 15.75 -8.70 3.56
CA VAL A 31 15.78 -9.53 2.34
C VAL A 31 17.06 -9.32 1.55
N LYS A 32 17.51 -8.07 1.40
CA LYS A 32 18.76 -7.75 0.73
C LYS A 32 19.93 -8.46 1.42
N LYS A 33 20.09 -8.27 2.73
CA LYS A 33 21.16 -8.93 3.52
C LYS A 33 21.09 -10.45 3.41
N PHE A 34 19.91 -11.03 3.49
CA PHE A 34 19.74 -12.47 3.35
C PHE A 34 20.17 -12.97 1.97
N ASN A 35 19.78 -12.29 0.92
CA ASN A 35 20.16 -12.64 -0.44
C ASN A 35 21.67 -12.51 -0.67
N ASP A 36 22.30 -11.45 -0.15
CA ASP A 36 23.75 -11.23 -0.22
C ASP A 36 24.52 -12.36 0.47
N ILE A 37 24.12 -12.76 1.68
CA ILE A 37 24.76 -13.85 2.44
C ILE A 37 24.61 -15.20 1.72
N LYS A 38 23.45 -15.46 1.14
CA LYS A 38 23.18 -16.74 0.46
C LYS A 38 23.66 -16.79 -0.98
N GLY A 39 24.10 -15.67 -1.55
CA GLY A 39 24.50 -15.57 -2.97
C GLY A 39 23.35 -15.85 -3.94
N VAL A 40 22.11 -15.57 -3.53
CA VAL A 40 20.91 -15.89 -4.32
C VAL A 40 19.86 -14.80 -4.22
N ASN A 41 19.25 -14.45 -5.34
CA ASN A 41 18.09 -13.55 -5.41
C ASN A 41 16.78 -14.35 -5.44
N LYS A 42 16.58 -15.23 -4.45
CA LYS A 42 15.44 -16.16 -4.43
C LYS A 42 14.28 -15.69 -3.57
N THR A 43 14.52 -14.79 -2.62
CA THR A 43 13.43 -14.26 -1.78
C THR A 43 12.55 -13.35 -2.61
N LYS A 44 11.30 -13.75 -2.77
CA LYS A 44 10.28 -12.97 -3.50
C LYS A 44 9.51 -12.12 -2.50
N ILE A 45 9.24 -10.88 -2.86
CA ILE A 45 8.41 -9.98 -2.06
C ILE A 45 7.09 -9.75 -2.77
N PHE A 46 6.01 -9.86 -2.03
CA PHE A 46 4.70 -9.37 -2.42
C PHE A 46 4.34 -8.16 -1.55
N TYR A 47 4.09 -7.02 -2.19
CA TYR A 47 3.69 -5.81 -1.51
C TYR A 47 2.19 -5.53 -1.74
N SER A 48 1.45 -5.38 -0.65
CA SER A 48 0.05 -4.98 -0.67
C SER A 48 -0.06 -3.46 -0.71
N GLY A 49 -0.24 -2.91 -1.89
CA GLY A 49 -0.61 -1.52 -2.11
C GLY A 49 -2.09 -1.27 -1.81
N SER A 50 -2.58 -0.10 -2.16
CA SER A 50 -3.96 0.33 -1.91
C SER A 50 -4.49 1.18 -3.06
N ALA A 51 -5.79 1.16 -3.30
CA ALA A 51 -6.44 2.11 -4.20
C ALA A 51 -6.34 3.56 -3.73
N CYS A 52 -6.07 3.80 -2.43
CA CYS A 52 -5.82 5.14 -1.89
C CYS A 52 -4.56 5.81 -2.47
N MET A 53 -3.71 5.08 -3.19
CA MET A 53 -2.55 5.67 -3.87
C MET A 53 -2.88 6.33 -5.21
N TYR A 54 -4.08 6.08 -5.76
CA TYR A 54 -4.53 6.78 -6.97
C TYR A 54 -4.89 8.23 -6.66
N PRO A 55 -4.72 9.14 -7.64
CA PRO A 55 -5.16 10.52 -7.49
C PRO A 55 -6.64 10.60 -7.10
N GLU A 56 -6.96 11.51 -6.20
CA GLU A 56 -8.34 11.74 -5.74
C GLU A 56 -9.30 11.97 -6.92
N HIS A 57 -8.91 12.81 -7.88
CA HIS A 57 -9.75 13.14 -9.03
C HIS A 57 -10.12 11.95 -9.91
N ASN A 58 -9.35 10.86 -9.87
CA ASN A 58 -9.66 9.62 -10.60
C ASN A 58 -10.82 8.84 -9.98
N GLN A 59 -11.21 9.16 -8.76
CA GLN A 59 -12.19 8.42 -7.97
C GLN A 59 -13.43 9.23 -7.62
N LEU A 60 -13.51 10.51 -8.00
CA LEU A 60 -14.63 11.40 -7.66
C LEU A 60 -15.90 11.08 -8.42
N ASP A 61 -15.81 10.60 -9.67
CA ASP A 61 -16.98 10.20 -10.46
C ASP A 61 -17.23 8.69 -10.28
N PRO A 62 -18.26 8.29 -9.53
CA PRO A 62 -18.56 6.87 -9.31
C PRO A 62 -18.99 6.13 -10.59
N ASN A 63 -19.41 6.86 -11.63
CA ASN A 63 -19.83 6.27 -12.91
C ASN A 63 -18.65 6.09 -13.88
N ASN A 64 -17.54 6.78 -13.65
CA ASN A 64 -16.36 6.73 -14.51
C ASN A 64 -15.05 6.80 -13.71
N PRO A 65 -14.82 5.88 -12.77
CA PRO A 65 -13.57 5.86 -12.03
C PRO A 65 -12.42 5.45 -12.93
N ASP A 66 -11.26 6.10 -12.80
CA ASP A 66 -10.02 5.69 -13.48
C ASP A 66 -8.99 5.18 -12.48
N CYS A 67 -9.02 3.87 -12.25
CA CYS A 67 -8.06 3.16 -11.38
C CYS A 67 -7.19 2.17 -12.17
N ARG A 68 -6.91 2.46 -13.44
CA ARG A 68 -5.92 1.73 -14.22
C ARG A 68 -4.52 1.96 -13.62
N GLU A 69 -3.63 0.99 -13.73
CA GLU A 69 -2.31 1.05 -13.09
C GLU A 69 -1.52 2.31 -13.47
N GLU A 70 -1.56 2.71 -14.74
CA GLU A 70 -0.89 3.89 -15.25
C GLU A 70 -1.48 5.21 -14.73
N SER A 71 -2.76 5.23 -14.35
CA SER A 71 -3.44 6.45 -13.89
C SER A 71 -3.04 6.92 -12.50
N ALA A 72 -2.17 6.17 -11.80
CA ALA A 72 -1.58 6.63 -10.53
C ALA A 72 -0.68 7.87 -10.69
N TYR A 73 -0.38 8.26 -11.92
CA TYR A 73 0.46 9.43 -12.21
C TYR A 73 -0.20 10.36 -13.24
N PRO A 74 -0.07 11.70 -13.04
CA PRO A 74 0.64 12.39 -11.94
C PRO A 74 0.01 12.11 -10.58
N ALA A 75 0.86 11.91 -9.55
CA ALA A 75 0.41 11.49 -8.23
C ALA A 75 -0.31 12.62 -7.48
N ASN A 76 -1.46 12.31 -6.92
CA ASN A 76 -2.23 13.20 -6.04
C ASN A 76 -3.13 12.38 -5.09
N PRO A 77 -2.59 11.48 -4.26
CA PRO A 77 -3.37 10.78 -3.24
C PRO A 77 -4.08 11.76 -2.30
N ASP A 78 -5.23 11.36 -1.80
CA ASP A 78 -6.12 12.16 -0.94
C ASP A 78 -5.73 12.12 0.56
N SER A 79 -4.71 11.35 0.92
CA SER A 79 -4.33 11.13 2.32
C SER A 79 -2.86 10.76 2.46
N GLU A 80 -2.29 11.02 3.64
CA GLU A 80 -0.93 10.62 3.96
C GLU A 80 -0.74 9.10 3.89
N TYR A 81 -1.79 8.34 4.18
CA TYR A 81 -1.79 6.91 3.94
C TYR A 81 -1.62 6.56 2.45
N GLY A 82 -2.33 7.25 1.57
CA GLY A 82 -2.18 7.07 0.12
C GLY A 82 -0.77 7.43 -0.36
N TRP A 83 -0.21 8.52 0.13
CA TRP A 83 1.17 8.93 -0.15
C TRP A 83 2.20 7.92 0.35
N GLU A 84 2.02 7.40 1.57
CA GLU A 84 2.91 6.35 2.11
C GLU A 84 2.86 5.09 1.24
N LYS A 85 1.67 4.66 0.86
CA LYS A 85 1.49 3.47 0.02
C LYS A 85 2.16 3.63 -1.35
N LEU A 86 2.02 4.79 -1.97
CA LEU A 86 2.67 5.10 -3.24
C LEU A 86 4.19 5.19 -3.10
N PHE A 87 4.69 5.85 -2.06
CA PHE A 87 6.11 5.91 -1.75
C PHE A 87 6.70 4.50 -1.57
N SER A 88 6.04 3.67 -0.77
CA SER A 88 6.50 2.31 -0.50
C SER A 88 6.51 1.46 -1.77
N GLU A 89 5.51 1.56 -2.65
CA GLU A 89 5.53 0.89 -3.96
C GLU A 89 6.78 1.27 -4.75
N ARG A 90 7.09 2.57 -4.82
CA ARG A 90 8.30 3.06 -5.52
C ARG A 90 9.58 2.55 -4.87
N LEU A 91 9.60 2.49 -3.53
CA LEU A 91 10.72 1.97 -2.76
C LEU A 91 10.98 0.50 -3.09
N TYR A 92 9.93 -0.35 -3.09
CA TYR A 92 10.05 -1.75 -3.47
C TYR A 92 10.55 -1.92 -4.91
N PHE A 93 10.06 -1.14 -5.85
CA PHE A 93 10.56 -1.17 -7.23
C PHE A 93 11.99 -0.64 -7.36
N ALA A 94 12.42 0.30 -6.53
CA ALA A 94 13.81 0.74 -6.50
C ALA A 94 14.74 -0.40 -6.03
N TYR A 95 14.37 -1.12 -4.97
CA TYR A 95 15.11 -2.29 -4.51
C TYR A 95 15.12 -3.43 -5.55
N HIS A 96 14.01 -3.63 -6.26
CA HIS A 96 13.98 -4.56 -7.40
C HIS A 96 15.02 -4.19 -8.46
N ARG A 97 15.06 -2.92 -8.88
CA ARG A 97 16.00 -2.46 -9.91
C ARG A 97 17.47 -2.53 -9.47
N ASN A 98 17.73 -2.11 -8.23
CA ASN A 98 19.11 -1.93 -7.75
C ASN A 98 19.72 -3.19 -7.14
N HIS A 99 18.89 -4.09 -6.62
CA HIS A 99 19.34 -5.29 -5.89
C HIS A 99 18.76 -6.58 -6.47
N SER A 100 18.07 -6.51 -7.60
CA SER A 100 17.48 -7.68 -8.30
C SER A 100 16.53 -8.52 -7.41
N ILE A 101 15.94 -7.90 -6.39
CA ILE A 101 14.96 -8.58 -5.52
C ILE A 101 13.65 -8.73 -6.31
N PRO A 102 13.12 -9.95 -6.51
CA PRO A 102 11.85 -10.14 -7.20
C PRO A 102 10.69 -9.55 -6.38
N VAL A 103 10.04 -8.53 -6.92
CA VAL A 103 8.90 -7.84 -6.28
C VAL A 103 7.65 -8.00 -7.15
N ARG A 104 6.52 -8.22 -6.48
CA ARG A 104 5.17 -8.10 -7.05
C ARG A 104 4.35 -7.17 -6.18
N VAL A 105 3.59 -6.31 -6.81
CA VAL A 105 2.71 -5.33 -6.14
C VAL A 105 1.29 -5.58 -6.59
N ALA A 106 0.35 -5.53 -5.64
CA ALA A 106 -1.08 -5.43 -5.95
C ALA A 106 -1.67 -4.20 -5.26
N ARG A 107 -2.39 -3.36 -5.98
CA ARG A 107 -3.14 -2.23 -5.45
C ARG A 107 -4.54 -2.69 -5.12
N TYR A 108 -4.75 -3.03 -3.85
CA TYR A 108 -6.04 -3.53 -3.40
C TYR A 108 -7.07 -2.40 -3.30
N HIS A 109 -8.23 -2.64 -3.86
CA HIS A 109 -9.46 -1.93 -3.52
C HIS A 109 -10.02 -2.46 -2.19
N ASN A 110 -11.29 -2.20 -1.89
CA ASN A 110 -11.90 -2.70 -0.66
C ASN A 110 -12.04 -4.22 -0.73
N ILE A 111 -11.34 -4.90 0.18
CA ILE A 111 -11.38 -6.36 0.30
C ILE A 111 -12.13 -6.71 1.56
N PHE A 112 -13.02 -7.67 1.44
CA PHE A 112 -13.80 -8.26 2.53
C PHE A 112 -13.88 -9.77 2.35
N GLY A 113 -14.23 -10.48 3.40
CA GLY A 113 -14.38 -11.93 3.34
C GLY A 113 -14.78 -12.53 4.69
N PRO A 114 -14.98 -13.85 4.73
CA PRO A 114 -15.27 -14.56 5.98
C PRO A 114 -14.25 -14.21 7.06
N GLU A 115 -14.71 -14.10 8.30
CA GLU A 115 -13.90 -13.76 9.48
C GLU A 115 -13.29 -12.33 9.46
N GLY A 116 -13.61 -11.51 8.46
CA GLY A 116 -13.28 -10.09 8.45
C GLY A 116 -14.13 -9.31 9.46
N THR A 117 -13.61 -8.17 9.91
CA THR A 117 -14.38 -7.25 10.76
C THR A 117 -15.61 -6.74 10.02
N TRP A 118 -16.78 -6.88 10.60
CA TRP A 118 -18.07 -6.47 10.05
C TRP A 118 -18.77 -5.37 10.86
N ASP A 119 -18.25 -5.05 12.05
CA ASP A 119 -18.71 -3.93 12.89
C ASP A 119 -17.53 -3.30 13.67
N GLY A 120 -17.81 -2.23 14.44
CA GLY A 120 -16.83 -1.60 15.33
C GLY A 120 -15.96 -0.52 14.68
N GLY A 121 -16.31 -0.03 13.50
CA GLY A 121 -15.66 1.10 12.82
C GLY A 121 -14.37 0.76 12.07
N ARG A 122 -14.07 -0.53 11.91
CA ARG A 122 -12.91 -1.01 11.13
C ARG A 122 -13.31 -1.81 9.89
N GLU A 123 -14.60 -2.05 9.75
CA GLU A 123 -15.19 -2.77 8.64
C GLU A 123 -15.04 -2.00 7.33
N LYS A 124 -15.05 -2.74 6.24
CA LYS A 124 -15.14 -2.17 4.90
C LYS A 124 -16.61 -2.09 4.48
N ALA A 125 -16.96 -1.10 3.68
CA ALA A 125 -18.34 -0.87 3.26
C ALA A 125 -19.06 -2.15 2.80
N PRO A 126 -18.47 -3.06 1.99
CA PRO A 126 -19.16 -4.29 1.60
C PRO A 126 -19.42 -5.27 2.76
N ALA A 127 -18.72 -5.14 3.87
CA ALA A 127 -18.90 -5.99 5.05
C ALA A 127 -19.86 -5.38 6.08
N ALA A 128 -20.16 -4.07 5.96
CA ALA A 128 -21.03 -3.33 6.87
C ALA A 128 -22.49 -3.28 6.37
N ILE A 129 -22.77 -3.72 5.15
CA ILE A 129 -24.11 -3.76 4.51
C ILE A 129 -24.74 -5.13 4.75
#